data_fa84bbde6cbf382005ca5c4014fe5622
#
_entry.id   fa84bbde6cbf382005ca5c4014fe5622
#
_cell.length_a   1.000
_cell.length_b   1.000
_cell.length_c   1.000
_cell.angle_alpha   90.00
_cell.angle_beta   90.00
_cell.angle_gamma   90.00
#
_symmetry.space_group_name_H-M   'P 1'
#
loop_
_entity.id
_entity.type
_entity.pdbx_description
1 polymer ?
#
loop_
_entity_poly.entity_id
_entity_poly.type
_entity_poly.pdbx_seq_one_letter_code
_entity_poly.pdbx_strand_id
1 'polypeptide(L)'
;MPIRLPLLMLLAALAIAQTAVAREFEGHAIVRGDGSLLIKNRVVHLYGIYLPPTNRQCRAWITPIRCDERGVLALDFFVKGFIRCIEQVVREDGSVEATCYRDRSSFDPGTDLAAYLLERGWALALPNAPFEYHALERIARAHELGVWGWQVDSVISPGDLPRRW
;
A
#
# COMPACT_ATOMS: atom_id res chain seq x y z
N MET A 1 8.01 25.73 56.00
CA MET A 1 8.17 24.38 55.41
C MET A 1 7.37 24.30 54.14
N PRO A 2 7.99 24.30 52.97
CA PRO A 2 7.28 24.16 51.73
C PRO A 2 7.90 23.01 50.88
N ILE A 3 7.37 21.81 51.00
CA ILE A 3 7.78 20.64 50.19
C ILE A 3 6.56 20.07 49.45
N ARG A 4 5.71 20.92 48.89
CA ARG A 4 4.54 20.43 48.11
C ARG A 4 4.53 20.80 46.62
N LEU A 5 5.49 21.58 46.15
CA LEU A 5 5.53 22.06 44.78
C LEU A 5 6.10 21.07 43.75
N PRO A 6 7.12 20.22 44.05
CA PRO A 6 7.68 19.33 43.04
C PRO A 6 6.78 18.11 42.67
N LEU A 7 5.88 17.72 43.60
CA LEU A 7 5.01 16.56 43.35
C LEU A 7 3.88 16.84 42.33
N LEU A 8 3.40 18.08 42.27
CA LEU A 8 2.39 18.52 41.30
C LEU A 8 2.94 18.67 39.90
N MET A 9 4.21 19.03 39.73
CA MET A 9 4.88 19.11 38.43
C MET A 9 5.15 17.73 37.83
N LEU A 10 5.38 16.70 38.66
CA LEU A 10 5.62 15.33 38.17
C LEU A 10 4.35 14.65 37.67
N LEU A 11 3.19 15.01 38.22
CA LEU A 11 1.88 14.50 37.79
C LEU A 11 1.39 15.12 36.46
N ALA A 12 1.80 16.35 36.15
CA ALA A 12 1.44 17.03 34.91
C ALA A 12 2.21 16.47 33.69
N ALA A 13 3.37 15.86 33.88
CA ALA A 13 4.19 15.32 32.81
C ALA A 13 3.71 13.92 32.30
N LEU A 14 2.84 13.26 33.05
CA LEU A 14 2.36 11.90 32.69
C LEU A 14 1.12 11.89 31.77
N ALA A 15 0.56 13.05 31.42
CA ALA A 15 -0.75 13.15 30.74
C ALA A 15 -0.71 13.27 29.20
N ILE A 16 0.45 13.14 28.55
CA ILE A 16 0.55 13.40 27.08
C ILE A 16 1.16 12.23 26.31
N ALA A 17 0.90 11.01 26.73
CA ALA A 17 1.06 9.87 25.83
C ALA A 17 -0.26 9.64 25.07
N GLN A 18 -0.57 10.50 24.10
CA GLN A 18 -1.62 10.23 23.13
C GLN A 18 -1.10 9.11 22.21
N THR A 19 -1.51 7.89 22.51
CA THR A 19 -1.35 6.79 21.56
C THR A 19 -2.15 7.16 20.32
N ALA A 20 -1.46 7.43 19.22
CA ALA A 20 -2.08 7.56 17.91
C ALA A 20 -2.72 6.21 17.58
N VAL A 21 -4.01 6.07 17.83
CA VAL A 21 -4.77 4.90 17.41
C VAL A 21 -4.89 4.98 15.90
N ALA A 22 -4.24 4.06 15.19
CA ALA A 22 -4.38 3.95 13.75
C ALA A 22 -5.87 3.78 13.41
N ARG A 23 -6.40 4.67 12.57
CA ARG A 23 -7.79 4.62 12.15
C ARG A 23 -8.02 3.42 11.25
N GLU A 24 -8.88 2.52 11.70
CA GLU A 24 -9.34 1.39 10.89
C GLU A 24 -10.71 1.72 10.30
N PHE A 25 -10.90 1.37 9.03
CA PHE A 25 -12.16 1.51 8.34
C PHE A 25 -12.34 0.35 7.35
N GLU A 26 -13.61 0.04 7.04
CA GLU A 26 -13.93 -1.05 6.12
C GLU A 26 -15.08 -0.64 5.20
N GLY A 27 -15.16 -1.28 4.05
CA GLY A 27 -16.25 -1.06 3.10
C GLY A 27 -16.03 -1.81 1.80
N HIS A 28 -17.02 -1.78 0.94
CA HIS A 28 -16.83 -2.20 -0.45
C HIS A 28 -15.87 -1.26 -1.15
N ALA A 29 -14.88 -1.84 -1.80
CA ALA A 29 -13.89 -1.09 -2.57
C ALA A 29 -14.19 -1.18 -4.06
N ILE A 30 -14.03 -0.05 -4.75
CA ILE A 30 -14.03 0.05 -6.21
C ILE A 30 -12.60 0.39 -6.63
N VAL A 31 -12.00 -0.43 -7.48
CA VAL A 31 -10.66 -0.19 -8.00
C VAL A 31 -10.73 0.86 -9.10
N ARG A 32 -9.91 1.89 -8.99
CA ARG A 32 -9.79 2.95 -9.99
C ARG A 32 -8.69 2.63 -11.00
N GLY A 33 -8.72 3.31 -12.14
CA GLY A 33 -7.77 3.10 -13.22
C GLY A 33 -6.29 3.38 -12.88
N ASP A 34 -6.03 4.10 -11.79
CA ASP A 34 -4.70 4.38 -11.24
C ASP A 34 -4.26 3.35 -10.17
N GLY A 35 -5.09 2.34 -9.91
CA GLY A 35 -4.84 1.34 -8.87
C GLY A 35 -5.19 1.78 -7.45
N SER A 36 -5.72 3.01 -7.27
CA SER A 36 -6.29 3.41 -5.99
C SER A 36 -7.67 2.78 -5.78
N LEU A 37 -8.11 2.73 -4.53
CA LEU A 37 -9.41 2.22 -4.14
C LEU A 37 -10.35 3.37 -3.78
N LEU A 38 -11.61 3.25 -4.15
CA LEU A 38 -12.67 4.12 -3.64
C LEU A 38 -13.48 3.33 -2.60
N ILE A 39 -13.39 3.73 -1.34
CA ILE A 39 -14.10 3.11 -0.21
C ILE A 39 -14.88 4.17 0.53
N LYS A 40 -16.22 4.03 0.61
CA LYS A 40 -17.10 5.02 1.27
C LYS A 40 -16.81 6.46 0.83
N ASN A 41 -16.64 6.67 -0.46
CA ASN A 41 -16.35 7.98 -1.08
C ASN A 41 -14.98 8.59 -0.70
N ARG A 42 -14.06 7.80 -0.12
CA ARG A 42 -12.66 8.17 0.13
C ARG A 42 -11.75 7.49 -0.86
N VAL A 43 -10.79 8.24 -1.37
CA VAL A 43 -9.71 7.69 -2.21
C VAL A 43 -8.63 7.14 -1.30
N VAL A 44 -8.29 5.87 -1.51
CA VAL A 44 -7.34 5.11 -0.69
C VAL A 44 -6.24 4.57 -1.60
N HIS A 45 -5.02 4.99 -1.36
CA HIS A 45 -3.83 4.44 -2.00
C HIS A 45 -3.26 3.33 -1.13
N LEU A 46 -2.81 2.26 -1.75
CA LEU A 46 -2.16 1.18 -1.02
C LEU A 46 -0.79 1.66 -0.49
N TYR A 47 -0.61 1.58 0.82
CA TYR A 47 0.60 2.06 1.49
C TYR A 47 1.83 1.29 1.05
N GLY A 48 2.93 2.00 0.87
CA GLY A 48 4.26 1.41 0.65
C GLY A 48 4.51 0.82 -0.74
N ILE A 49 3.56 0.94 -1.67
CA ILE A 49 3.74 0.43 -3.03
C ILE A 49 3.46 1.49 -4.11
N TYR A 50 3.94 1.17 -5.28
CA TYR A 50 3.77 1.97 -6.48
C TYR A 50 3.49 1.07 -7.68
N LEU A 51 2.45 1.38 -8.42
CA LEU A 51 2.14 0.75 -9.72
C LEU A 51 2.88 1.55 -10.81
N PRO A 52 3.90 0.97 -11.44
CA PRO A 52 4.70 1.72 -12.40
C PRO A 52 3.88 2.05 -13.64
N PRO A 53 3.85 3.33 -14.08
CA PRO A 53 3.31 3.66 -15.38
C PRO A 53 4.26 3.11 -16.44
N THR A 54 3.91 2.00 -17.04
CA THR A 54 4.74 1.39 -18.06
C THR A 54 4.15 1.66 -19.43
N ASN A 55 4.93 2.28 -20.32
CA ASN A 55 4.63 2.29 -21.75
C ASN A 55 4.92 0.94 -22.41
N ARG A 56 5.22 -0.08 -21.60
CA ARG A 56 5.67 -1.39 -22.05
C ARG A 56 4.50 -2.34 -22.14
N GLN A 57 4.54 -3.11 -23.20
CA GLN A 57 3.56 -4.15 -23.46
C GLN A 57 4.04 -5.43 -22.77
N CYS A 58 3.37 -5.84 -21.71
CA CYS A 58 3.53 -7.21 -21.22
C CYS A 58 2.94 -8.14 -22.26
N ARG A 59 3.70 -9.17 -22.67
CA ARG A 59 3.20 -10.16 -23.64
C ARG A 59 1.99 -10.89 -23.08
N ALA A 60 0.82 -10.54 -23.58
CA ALA A 60 -0.29 -11.49 -23.63
C ALA A 60 -0.21 -12.24 -24.95
N TRP A 61 -0.66 -13.48 -24.97
CA TRP A 61 -0.55 -14.36 -26.13
C TRP A 61 -1.22 -13.81 -27.40
N ILE A 62 -2.11 -12.85 -27.32
CA ILE A 62 -2.94 -12.40 -28.43
C ILE A 62 -2.96 -10.87 -28.59
N THR A 63 -2.79 -10.09 -27.52
CA THR A 63 -2.82 -8.62 -27.57
C THR A 63 -1.84 -8.06 -26.57
N PRO A 64 -0.98 -7.08 -26.95
CA PRO A 64 -0.11 -6.43 -26.00
C PRO A 64 -0.98 -5.60 -25.03
N ILE A 65 -1.02 -6.01 -23.78
CA ILE A 65 -1.67 -5.29 -22.69
C ILE A 65 -0.58 -4.59 -21.90
N ARG A 66 -0.81 -3.33 -21.53
CA ARG A 66 0.10 -2.57 -20.65
C ARG A 66 0.20 -3.25 -19.28
N CYS A 67 1.40 -3.23 -18.69
CA CYS A 67 1.63 -3.93 -17.42
C CYS A 67 0.88 -3.26 -16.26
N ASP A 68 0.75 -1.93 -16.27
CA ASP A 68 -0.02 -1.17 -15.31
C ASP A 68 -1.52 -1.56 -15.35
N GLU A 69 -2.10 -1.65 -16.54
CA GLU A 69 -3.49 -2.11 -16.70
C GLU A 69 -3.69 -3.53 -16.13
N ARG A 70 -2.71 -4.42 -16.30
CA ARG A 70 -2.77 -5.77 -15.71
C ARG A 70 -2.72 -5.77 -14.18
N GLY A 71 -1.90 -4.90 -13.60
CA GLY A 71 -1.85 -4.73 -12.15
C GLY A 71 -3.20 -4.25 -11.59
N VAL A 72 -3.81 -3.27 -12.26
CA VAL A 72 -5.14 -2.77 -11.90
C VAL A 72 -6.20 -3.86 -12.06
N LEU A 73 -6.19 -4.59 -13.18
CA LEU A 73 -7.11 -5.70 -13.41
C LEU A 73 -6.92 -6.82 -12.37
N ALA A 74 -5.67 -7.18 -12.05
CA ALA A 74 -5.38 -8.18 -11.03
C ALA A 74 -5.94 -7.76 -9.67
N LEU A 75 -5.80 -6.48 -9.32
CA LEU A 75 -6.36 -5.92 -8.11
C LEU A 75 -7.89 -5.95 -8.14
N ASP A 76 -8.52 -5.56 -9.24
CA ASP A 76 -9.97 -5.53 -9.40
C ASP A 76 -10.59 -6.93 -9.29
N PHE A 77 -9.97 -7.93 -9.90
CA PHE A 77 -10.38 -9.33 -9.74
C PHE A 77 -10.19 -9.85 -8.32
N PHE A 78 -9.19 -9.36 -7.62
CA PHE A 78 -8.87 -9.79 -6.26
C PHE A 78 -9.74 -9.07 -5.21
N VAL A 79 -10.05 -7.79 -5.42
CA VAL A 79 -10.87 -6.96 -4.52
C VAL A 79 -12.34 -7.33 -4.68
N LYS A 80 -12.80 -8.33 -3.92
CA LYS A 80 -14.21 -8.74 -3.87
C LYS A 80 -14.71 -8.67 -2.43
N GLY A 81 -15.89 -8.08 -2.25
CA GLY A 81 -16.48 -7.97 -0.91
C GLY A 81 -15.97 -6.77 -0.10
N PHE A 82 -15.94 -6.94 1.19
CA PHE A 82 -15.47 -5.91 2.12
C PHE A 82 -13.95 -5.92 2.24
N ILE A 83 -13.38 -4.75 2.12
CA ILE A 83 -11.95 -4.51 2.34
C ILE A 83 -11.81 -3.73 3.63
N ARG A 84 -10.92 -4.17 4.50
CA ARG A 84 -10.57 -3.52 5.76
C ARG A 84 -9.22 -2.86 5.63
N CYS A 85 -9.14 -1.56 5.91
CA CYS A 85 -7.95 -0.76 5.76
C CYS A 85 -7.54 -0.11 7.07
N ILE A 86 -6.24 -0.08 7.32
CA ILE A 86 -5.59 0.62 8.43
C ILE A 86 -4.91 1.84 7.85
N GLU A 87 -5.39 3.03 8.21
CA GLU A 87 -4.86 4.32 7.77
C GLU A 87 -3.43 4.51 8.27
N GLN A 88 -2.51 4.82 7.37
CA GLN A 88 -1.10 5.10 7.67
C GLN A 88 -0.81 6.59 7.56
N VAL A 89 -1.26 7.23 6.47
CA VAL A 89 -1.01 8.64 6.19
C VAL A 89 -2.26 9.27 5.58
N VAL A 90 -2.58 10.47 6.02
CA VAL A 90 -3.58 11.34 5.37
C VAL A 90 -2.83 12.33 4.50
N ARG A 91 -3.19 12.41 3.23
CA ARG A 91 -2.60 13.35 2.28
C ARG A 91 -3.30 14.70 2.31
N GLU A 92 -2.64 15.74 1.79
CA GLU A 92 -3.18 17.10 1.74
C GLU A 92 -4.46 17.22 0.91
N ASP A 93 -4.63 16.38 -0.10
CA ASP A 93 -5.83 16.30 -0.95
C ASP A 93 -7.01 15.55 -0.31
N GLY A 94 -6.85 15.09 0.93
CA GLY A 94 -7.86 14.32 1.66
C GLY A 94 -7.91 12.83 1.31
N SER A 95 -7.09 12.37 0.35
CA SER A 95 -6.89 10.94 0.14
C SER A 95 -6.07 10.33 1.27
N VAL A 96 -6.06 9.01 1.38
CA VAL A 96 -5.30 8.32 2.42
C VAL A 96 -4.40 7.25 1.83
N GLU A 97 -3.26 7.04 2.47
CA GLU A 97 -2.47 5.84 2.27
C GLU A 97 -2.80 4.86 3.40
N ALA A 98 -3.15 3.64 3.03
CA ALA A 98 -3.57 2.64 4.00
C ALA A 98 -3.08 1.24 3.62
N THR A 99 -2.81 0.43 4.64
CA THR A 99 -2.63 -1.01 4.46
C THR A 99 -4.00 -1.66 4.46
N CYS A 100 -4.35 -2.30 3.34
CA CYS A 100 -5.69 -2.83 3.11
C CYS A 100 -5.66 -4.34 2.98
N TYR A 101 -6.63 -4.99 3.60
CA TYR A 101 -6.74 -6.45 3.68
C TYR A 101 -8.08 -6.92 3.14
N ARG A 102 -8.03 -7.99 2.37
CA ARG A 102 -9.18 -8.78 2.00
C ARG A 102 -9.37 -9.92 3.02
N ASP A 103 -10.63 -10.25 3.33
CA ASP A 103 -11.03 -11.37 4.19
C ASP A 103 -10.46 -11.31 5.61
N ARG A 104 -10.07 -10.12 6.10
CA ARG A 104 -9.58 -9.94 7.45
C ARG A 104 -10.70 -10.07 8.49
N SER A 105 -10.48 -10.91 9.47
CA SER A 105 -11.39 -11.13 10.60
C SER A 105 -10.63 -11.16 11.94
N SER A 106 -11.34 -11.39 13.03
CA SER A 106 -10.72 -11.54 14.36
C SER A 106 -9.83 -12.80 14.46
N PHE A 107 -10.02 -13.78 13.57
CA PHE A 107 -9.33 -15.07 13.57
C PHE A 107 -8.40 -15.24 12.36
N ASP A 108 -8.48 -14.36 11.37
CA ASP A 108 -7.71 -14.42 10.14
C ASP A 108 -7.09 -13.05 9.86
N PRO A 109 -5.76 -12.92 9.72
CA PRO A 109 -5.14 -11.65 9.38
C PRO A 109 -5.57 -11.12 8.01
N GLY A 110 -6.16 -11.96 7.16
CA GLY A 110 -6.55 -11.62 5.80
C GLY A 110 -5.36 -11.54 4.86
N THR A 111 -5.64 -11.27 3.59
CA THR A 111 -4.60 -11.08 2.57
C THR A 111 -4.38 -9.59 2.34
N ASP A 112 -3.15 -9.14 2.52
CA ASP A 112 -2.71 -7.79 2.22
C ASP A 112 -2.73 -7.55 0.70
N LEU A 113 -3.43 -6.50 0.26
CA LEU A 113 -3.57 -6.17 -1.17
C LEU A 113 -2.25 -5.72 -1.79
N ALA A 114 -1.42 -5.00 -1.04
CA ALA A 114 -0.11 -4.55 -1.50
C ALA A 114 0.84 -5.75 -1.66
N ALA A 115 0.89 -6.64 -0.67
CA ALA A 115 1.66 -7.87 -0.73
C ALA A 115 1.23 -8.74 -1.92
N TYR A 116 -0.07 -8.89 -2.14
CA TYR A 116 -0.62 -9.60 -3.30
C TYR A 116 -0.11 -9.09 -4.65
N LEU A 117 -0.01 -7.77 -4.82
CA LEU A 117 0.50 -7.16 -6.05
C LEU A 117 2.01 -7.32 -6.18
N LEU A 118 2.76 -7.17 -5.09
CA LEU A 118 4.21 -7.33 -5.06
C LEU A 118 4.64 -8.76 -5.37
N GLU A 119 4.01 -9.76 -4.76
CA GLU A 119 4.26 -11.19 -5.04
C GLU A 119 4.11 -11.56 -6.50
N ARG A 120 3.20 -10.89 -7.19
CA ARG A 120 2.92 -11.11 -8.63
C ARG A 120 3.71 -10.18 -9.54
N GLY A 121 4.54 -9.32 -8.97
CA GLY A 121 5.35 -8.37 -9.71
C GLY A 121 4.55 -7.27 -10.42
N TRP A 122 3.33 -6.95 -9.95
CA TRP A 122 2.51 -5.87 -10.52
C TRP A 122 2.77 -4.52 -9.88
N ALA A 123 3.46 -4.49 -8.75
CA ALA A 123 3.82 -3.29 -8.02
C ALA A 123 5.31 -3.30 -7.65
N LEU A 124 5.83 -2.13 -7.31
CA LEU A 124 7.15 -1.93 -6.72
C LEU A 124 7.00 -1.43 -5.29
N ALA A 125 7.91 -1.87 -4.41
CA ALA A 125 8.00 -1.35 -3.07
C ALA A 125 8.62 0.05 -3.06
N LEU A 126 7.99 0.99 -2.37
CA LEU A 126 8.56 2.32 -2.15
C LEU A 126 9.75 2.23 -1.17
N PRO A 127 10.71 3.18 -1.22
CA PRO A 127 11.89 3.14 -0.34
C PRO A 127 11.58 3.07 1.16
N ASN A 128 10.45 3.62 1.58
CA ASN A 128 9.97 3.63 2.97
C ASN A 128 8.95 2.52 3.27
N ALA A 129 8.77 1.57 2.35
CA ALA A 129 7.88 0.44 2.55
C ALA A 129 8.36 -0.50 3.67
N PRO A 130 7.46 -1.30 4.26
CA PRO A 130 7.84 -2.37 5.16
C PRO A 130 8.87 -3.32 4.54
N PHE A 131 9.75 -3.89 5.38
CA PHE A 131 10.80 -4.81 4.93
C PHE A 131 10.23 -6.00 4.14
N GLU A 132 9.08 -6.50 4.54
CA GLU A 132 8.38 -7.61 3.88
C GLU A 132 8.06 -7.29 2.41
N TYR A 133 7.68 -6.05 2.11
CA TYR A 133 7.36 -5.63 0.74
C TYR A 133 8.59 -5.65 -0.16
N HIS A 134 9.73 -5.21 0.34
CA HIS A 134 10.99 -5.31 -0.38
C HIS A 134 11.43 -6.77 -0.60
N ALA A 135 11.12 -7.67 0.35
CA ALA A 135 11.41 -9.09 0.20
C ALA A 135 10.53 -9.71 -0.90
N LEU A 136 9.23 -9.41 -0.91
CA LEU A 136 8.28 -9.88 -1.93
C LEU A 136 8.65 -9.39 -3.33
N GLU A 137 9.00 -8.10 -3.45
CA GLU A 137 9.47 -7.55 -4.72
C GLU A 137 10.72 -8.28 -5.23
N ARG A 138 11.71 -8.53 -4.36
CA ARG A 138 12.93 -9.27 -4.74
C ARG A 138 12.63 -10.68 -5.23
N ILE A 139 11.69 -11.37 -4.59
CA ILE A 139 11.25 -12.70 -5.00
C ILE A 139 10.57 -12.62 -6.38
N ALA A 140 9.63 -11.70 -6.56
CA ALA A 140 8.95 -11.50 -7.83
C ALA A 140 9.93 -11.17 -8.97
N ARG A 141 10.94 -10.35 -8.68
CA ARG A 141 12.02 -10.00 -9.62
C ARG A 141 12.87 -11.21 -9.98
N ALA A 142 13.27 -12.02 -8.99
CA ALA A 142 14.07 -13.23 -9.22
C ALA A 142 13.34 -14.28 -10.05
N HIS A 143 12.01 -14.31 -9.98
CA HIS A 143 11.14 -15.19 -10.76
C HIS A 143 10.60 -14.53 -12.03
N GLU A 144 11.07 -13.33 -12.37
CA GLU A 144 10.65 -12.60 -13.56
C GLU A 144 9.12 -12.43 -13.69
N LEU A 145 8.43 -12.19 -12.57
CA LEU A 145 6.98 -12.05 -12.54
C LEU A 145 6.53 -10.63 -12.90
N GLY A 146 5.36 -10.53 -13.51
CA GLY A 146 4.69 -9.26 -13.79
C GLY A 146 5.56 -8.30 -14.61
N VAL A 147 5.87 -7.13 -14.06
CA VAL A 147 6.70 -6.11 -14.72
C VAL A 147 8.17 -6.53 -14.87
N TRP A 148 8.60 -7.55 -14.15
CA TRP A 148 9.97 -8.08 -14.19
C TRP A 148 10.17 -9.13 -15.28
N GLY A 149 9.10 -9.72 -15.81
CA GLY A 149 9.13 -10.91 -16.68
C GLY A 149 9.50 -10.66 -18.13
N TRP A 150 9.91 -9.47 -18.55
CA TRP A 150 10.27 -9.23 -19.96
C TRP A 150 11.23 -8.06 -20.13
N GLN A 151 12.39 -8.37 -20.74
CA GLN A 151 13.39 -7.48 -21.36
C GLN A 151 13.23 -6.00 -20.95
N VAL A 152 13.53 -5.76 -19.70
CA VAL A 152 13.52 -4.43 -19.12
C VAL A 152 14.92 -3.86 -19.34
N ASP A 153 15.18 -3.40 -20.56
CA ASP A 153 16.45 -2.77 -20.91
C ASP A 153 16.68 -1.43 -20.20
N SER A 154 15.71 -0.96 -19.44
CA SER A 154 15.86 0.18 -18.58
C SER A 154 15.00 0.01 -17.35
N VAL A 155 15.60 -0.51 -16.38
CA VAL A 155 15.20 -0.53 -15.00
C VAL A 155 14.62 0.82 -14.61
N ILE A 156 13.45 0.79 -14.00
CA ILE A 156 12.99 1.91 -13.18
C ILE A 156 14.10 2.12 -12.15
N SER A 157 14.88 3.15 -12.36
CA SER A 157 15.92 3.53 -11.41
C SER A 157 15.26 3.97 -10.10
N PRO A 158 15.87 3.75 -8.93
CA PRO A 158 15.36 4.32 -7.69
C PRO A 158 15.10 5.83 -7.76
N GLY A 159 15.70 6.53 -8.73
CA GLY A 159 15.44 7.94 -9.02
C GLY A 159 14.14 8.23 -9.76
N ASP A 160 13.54 7.22 -10.40
CA ASP A 160 12.29 7.34 -11.15
C ASP A 160 11.05 7.09 -10.26
N LEU A 161 11.28 6.63 -9.05
CA LEU A 161 10.22 6.51 -8.06
C LEU A 161 9.79 7.90 -7.60
N PRO A 162 8.49 8.17 -7.49
CA PRO A 162 8.01 9.45 -6.99
C PRO A 162 8.60 9.74 -5.61
N ARG A 163 9.31 10.85 -5.48
CA ARG A 163 10.09 11.21 -4.28
C ARG A 163 9.25 11.59 -3.07
N ARG A 164 8.04 11.45 -3.08
CA ARG A 164 6.97 11.65 -2.07
C ARG A 164 5.70 12.06 -2.79
N TRP A 165 4.72 11.42 -2.39
CA TRP A 165 3.38 11.95 -2.50
C TRP A 165 3.16 12.97 -1.39
#